data_9166b358b51be159db0c1275d87de35e
#
_entry.id   9166b358b51be159db0c1275d87de35e
#
_cell.length_a   1.000
_cell.length_b   1.000
_cell.length_c   1.000
_cell.angle_alpha   90.00
_cell.angle_beta   90.00
_cell.angle_gamma   90.00
#
_symmetry.space_group_name_H-M   'P 1'
#
loop_
_entity.id
_entity.type
_entity.pdbx_description
1 polymer ?
#
loop_
_entity_poly.entity_id
_entity_poly.type
_entity_poly.pdbx_seq_one_letter_code
_entity_poly.pdbx_strand_id
1 'polypeptide(L)'
;MVISIVMRKTDVKDAAEWRSRLGRALPSIAAVLESESGFVRVQYLRGSEEDGEMAQITTWQTLEDCRRYVREGGAATVGAYEDRALPTASHPDGAWLRKTFEVIEPD
;
A
#
# COMPACT_ATOMS: atom_id res chain seq x y z
N MET A 1 9.38 10.16 12.01
CA MET A 1 8.84 9.46 10.83
C MET A 1 7.39 9.10 11.03
N VAL A 2 6.68 8.95 9.93
CA VAL A 2 5.26 8.61 9.91
C VAL A 2 5.07 7.38 9.04
N ILE A 3 4.19 6.47 9.43
CA ILE A 3 3.74 5.40 8.56
C ILE A 3 2.28 5.61 8.17
N SER A 4 1.96 5.16 6.96
CA SER A 4 0.58 5.12 6.46
C SER A 4 0.24 3.66 6.17
N ILE A 5 -0.88 3.21 6.69
CA ILE A 5 -1.37 1.84 6.48
C ILE A 5 -2.66 1.90 5.69
N VAL A 6 -2.70 1.15 4.58
CA VAL A 6 -3.91 0.95 3.78
C VAL A 6 -4.23 -0.53 3.80
N MET A 7 -5.42 -0.87 4.27
CA MET A 7 -5.88 -2.26 4.32
C MET A 7 -6.95 -2.49 3.28
N ARG A 8 -6.95 -3.68 2.68
CA ARG A 8 -7.92 -4.05 1.65
C ARG A 8 -8.05 -5.57 1.55
N LYS A 9 -9.06 -6.00 0.81
CA LYS A 9 -9.26 -7.42 0.47
C LYS A 9 -9.08 -7.60 -1.03
N THR A 10 -8.51 -8.75 -1.41
CA THR A 10 -8.36 -9.12 -2.81
C THR A 10 -9.00 -10.48 -3.07
N ASP A 11 -9.40 -10.72 -4.32
CA ASP A 11 -9.92 -12.01 -4.77
C ASP A 11 -8.80 -13.03 -5.01
N VAL A 12 -7.55 -12.59 -5.03
CA VAL A 12 -6.37 -13.45 -5.20
C VAL A 12 -5.96 -14.00 -3.84
N LYS A 13 -6.33 -15.24 -3.56
CA LYS A 13 -6.14 -15.88 -2.25
C LYS A 13 -4.93 -16.81 -2.20
N ASP A 14 -4.50 -17.36 -3.34
CA ASP A 14 -3.31 -18.20 -3.39
C ASP A 14 -2.04 -17.38 -3.15
N ALA A 15 -1.23 -17.82 -2.18
CA ALA A 15 -0.04 -17.07 -1.76
C ALA A 15 0.99 -16.89 -2.88
N ALA A 16 1.22 -17.93 -3.67
CA ALA A 16 2.20 -17.89 -4.76
C ALA A 16 1.74 -16.95 -5.88
N GLU A 17 0.46 -17.01 -6.23
CA GLU A 17 -0.14 -16.12 -7.22
C GLU A 17 -0.12 -14.67 -6.74
N TRP A 18 -0.46 -14.44 -5.47
CA TRP A 18 -0.43 -13.13 -4.84
C TRP A 18 0.96 -12.49 -4.96
N ARG A 19 2.02 -13.24 -4.59
CA ARG A 19 3.41 -12.76 -4.67
C ARG A 19 3.83 -12.50 -6.11
N SER A 20 3.46 -13.38 -7.03
CA SER A 20 3.82 -13.26 -8.44
C SER A 20 3.17 -12.02 -9.06
N ARG A 21 1.89 -11.82 -8.82
CA ARG A 21 1.16 -10.67 -9.36
C ARG A 21 1.67 -9.35 -8.80
N LEU A 22 1.84 -9.27 -7.49
CA LEU A 22 2.38 -8.07 -6.85
C LEU A 22 3.81 -7.80 -7.31
N GLY A 23 4.64 -8.85 -7.40
CA GLY A 23 6.02 -8.74 -7.84
C GLY A 23 6.15 -8.12 -9.23
N ARG A 24 5.23 -8.42 -10.15
CA ARG A 24 5.21 -7.80 -11.48
C ARG A 24 4.81 -6.33 -11.46
N ALA A 25 4.00 -5.92 -10.50
CA ALA A 25 3.57 -4.53 -10.36
C ALA A 25 4.57 -3.65 -9.60
N LEU A 26 5.42 -4.26 -8.75
CA LEU A 26 6.33 -3.53 -7.88
C LEU A 26 7.24 -2.52 -8.59
N PRO A 27 7.85 -2.81 -9.75
CA PRO A 27 8.68 -1.81 -10.42
C PRO A 27 7.93 -0.52 -10.75
N SER A 28 6.68 -0.62 -11.21
CA SER A 28 5.85 0.56 -11.50
C SER A 28 5.45 1.30 -10.22
N ILE A 29 5.09 0.57 -9.18
CA ILE A 29 4.75 1.14 -7.88
C ILE A 29 5.97 1.86 -7.28
N ALA A 30 7.12 1.21 -7.29
CA ALA A 30 8.36 1.77 -6.77
C ALA A 30 8.76 3.06 -7.51
N ALA A 31 8.60 3.09 -8.84
CA ALA A 31 8.92 4.28 -9.63
C ALA A 31 8.09 5.50 -9.19
N VAL A 32 6.80 5.31 -8.90
CA VAL A 32 5.95 6.39 -8.37
C VAL A 32 6.41 6.83 -7.00
N LEU A 33 6.56 5.87 -6.08
CA LEU A 33 6.92 6.17 -4.68
C LEU A 33 8.29 6.82 -4.55
N GLU A 34 9.28 6.33 -5.27
CA GLU A 34 10.64 6.88 -5.23
C GLU A 34 10.74 8.31 -5.76
N SER A 35 9.79 8.72 -6.60
CA SER A 35 9.71 10.10 -7.07
C SER A 35 9.08 11.06 -6.06
N GLU A 36 8.46 10.53 -5.01
CA GLU A 36 7.77 11.35 -4.02
C GLU A 36 8.73 11.87 -2.94
N SER A 37 8.62 13.15 -2.65
CA SER A 37 9.41 13.79 -1.60
C SER A 37 9.08 13.18 -0.24
N GLY A 38 10.12 12.83 0.53
CA GLY A 38 9.99 12.29 1.88
C GLY A 38 9.65 10.81 1.95
N PHE A 39 9.52 10.12 0.83
CA PHE A 39 9.30 8.67 0.82
C PHE A 39 10.53 7.94 1.37
N VAL A 40 10.30 6.96 2.25
CA VAL A 40 11.35 6.14 2.84
C VAL A 40 11.29 4.69 2.34
N ARG A 41 10.15 4.02 2.50
CA ARG A 41 9.99 2.63 2.05
C ARG A 41 8.53 2.22 1.96
N VAL A 42 8.29 1.13 1.24
CA VAL A 42 6.99 0.47 1.16
C VAL A 42 7.13 -1.00 1.56
N GLN A 43 6.12 -1.49 2.26
CA GLN A 43 6.00 -2.89 2.65
C GLN A 43 4.60 -3.37 2.32
N TYR A 44 4.51 -4.60 1.84
CA TYR A 44 3.23 -5.26 1.61
C TYR A 44 3.10 -6.43 2.56
N LEU A 45 1.93 -6.56 3.15
CA LEU A 45 1.61 -7.62 4.10
C LEU A 45 0.43 -8.42 3.58
N ARG A 46 0.54 -9.73 3.71
CA ARG A 46 -0.55 -10.63 3.38
C ARG A 46 -1.14 -11.16 4.69
N GLY A 47 -2.47 -11.18 4.79
CA GLY A 47 -3.14 -11.68 5.98
C GLY A 47 -2.77 -13.13 6.28
N SER A 48 -2.44 -13.41 7.54
CA SER A 48 -2.03 -14.75 8.00
C SER A 48 -3.20 -15.57 8.53
N GLU A 49 -4.28 -14.92 8.96
CA GLU A 49 -5.43 -15.58 9.55
C GLU A 49 -6.62 -15.67 8.61
N GLU A 50 -6.78 -14.70 7.72
CA GLU A 50 -7.88 -14.63 6.77
C GLU A 50 -7.33 -14.45 5.36
N ASP A 51 -7.69 -15.36 4.45
CA ASP A 51 -7.29 -15.28 3.05
C ASP A 51 -7.91 -14.05 2.38
N GLY A 52 -7.11 -13.42 1.52
CA GLY A 52 -7.53 -12.25 0.77
C GLY A 52 -7.30 -10.93 1.49
N GLU A 53 -6.93 -10.92 2.76
CA GLU A 53 -6.56 -9.68 3.43
C GLU A 53 -5.15 -9.27 3.04
N MET A 54 -4.96 -7.97 2.86
CA MET A 54 -3.65 -7.39 2.60
C MET A 54 -3.53 -5.99 3.17
N ALA A 55 -2.31 -5.58 3.42
CA ALA A 55 -2.01 -4.22 3.84
C ALA A 55 -0.81 -3.68 3.07
N GLN A 56 -0.84 -2.39 2.78
CA GLN A 56 0.31 -1.65 2.29
C GLN A 56 0.74 -0.70 3.41
N ILE A 57 2.02 -0.72 3.73
CA ILE A 57 2.61 0.24 4.68
C ILE A 57 3.63 1.08 3.93
N THR A 58 3.42 2.39 3.90
CA THR A 58 4.42 3.34 3.40
C THR A 58 4.98 4.13 4.56
N THR A 59 6.29 4.36 4.54
CA THR A 59 6.99 5.14 5.56
C THR A 59 7.44 6.46 4.94
N TRP A 60 7.23 7.56 5.67
CA TRP A 60 7.47 8.93 5.23
C TRP A 60 8.28 9.71 6.26
N GLN A 61 9.08 10.65 5.78
CA GLN A 61 9.86 11.55 6.67
C GLN A 61 8.92 12.36 7.56
N THR A 62 7.84 12.90 6.98
CA THR A 62 6.87 13.73 7.70
C THR A 62 5.43 13.38 7.29
N LEU A 63 4.48 13.77 8.15
CA LEU A 63 3.05 13.63 7.83
C LEU A 63 2.67 14.46 6.60
N GLU A 64 3.25 15.64 6.43
CA GLU A 64 2.97 16.48 5.27
C GLU A 64 3.42 15.83 3.96
N ASP A 65 4.54 15.13 3.95
CA ASP A 65 4.98 14.37 2.78
C ASP A 65 3.96 13.31 2.39
N CYS A 66 3.43 12.57 3.37
CA CYS A 66 2.39 11.57 3.13
C CYS A 66 1.10 12.23 2.62
N ARG A 67 0.67 13.32 3.21
CA ARG A 67 -0.52 14.06 2.79
C ARG A 67 -0.40 14.60 1.37
N ARG A 68 0.76 15.11 1.01
CA ARG A 68 1.04 15.59 -0.34
C ARG A 68 0.94 14.46 -1.37
N TYR A 69 1.53 13.32 -1.07
CA TYR A 69 1.45 12.12 -1.90
C TYR A 69 -0.01 11.72 -2.17
N VAL A 70 -0.86 11.74 -1.15
CA VAL A 70 -2.29 11.42 -1.30
C VAL A 70 -2.99 12.52 -2.11
N ARG A 71 -2.78 13.78 -1.75
CA ARG A 71 -3.46 14.93 -2.35
C ARG A 71 -3.11 15.12 -3.82
N GLU A 72 -1.86 14.89 -4.19
CA GLU A 72 -1.36 15.13 -5.54
C GLU A 72 -1.50 13.93 -6.49
N GLY A 73 -2.16 12.87 -6.04
CA GLY A 73 -2.55 11.77 -6.89
C GLY A 73 -1.59 10.59 -6.94
N GLY A 74 -0.46 10.65 -6.24
CA GLY A 74 0.49 9.52 -6.19
C GLY A 74 -0.15 8.27 -5.61
N ALA A 75 -0.91 8.43 -4.52
CA ALA A 75 -1.62 7.33 -3.87
C ALA A 75 -2.66 6.68 -4.82
N ALA A 76 -3.37 7.48 -5.59
CA ALA A 76 -4.34 6.98 -6.56
C ALA A 76 -3.65 6.17 -7.68
N THR A 77 -2.50 6.64 -8.14
CA THR A 77 -1.71 5.96 -9.18
C THR A 77 -1.19 4.61 -8.67
N VAL A 78 -0.61 4.59 -7.48
CA VAL A 78 -0.14 3.34 -6.85
C VAL A 78 -1.31 2.38 -6.62
N GLY A 79 -2.44 2.88 -6.12
CA GLY A 79 -3.66 2.11 -5.92
C GLY A 79 -4.17 1.46 -7.21
N ALA A 80 -4.07 2.14 -8.35
CA ALA A 80 -4.47 1.58 -9.64
C ALA A 80 -3.57 0.41 -10.06
N TYR A 81 -2.27 0.48 -9.81
CA TYR A 81 -1.36 -0.65 -10.05
C TYR A 81 -1.68 -1.82 -9.14
N GLU A 82 -1.95 -1.55 -7.87
CA GLU A 82 -2.33 -2.58 -6.89
C GLU A 82 -3.63 -3.27 -7.28
N ASP A 83 -4.64 -2.51 -7.72
CA ASP A 83 -5.93 -3.05 -8.13
C ASP A 83 -5.82 -3.97 -9.35
N ARG A 84 -4.95 -3.63 -10.28
CA ARG A 84 -4.73 -4.48 -11.45
C ARG A 84 -4.00 -5.77 -11.09
N ALA A 85 -3.04 -5.69 -10.17
CA ALA A 85 -2.28 -6.85 -9.72
C ALA A 85 -3.13 -7.77 -8.85
N LEU A 86 -3.86 -7.18 -7.90
CA LEU A 86 -4.63 -7.88 -6.87
C LEU A 86 -6.07 -7.35 -6.87
N PRO A 87 -6.91 -7.79 -7.83
CA PRO A 87 -8.27 -7.28 -7.97
C PRO A 87 -9.12 -7.46 -6.72
N THR A 88 -10.00 -6.49 -6.47
CA THR A 88 -10.93 -6.45 -5.34
C THR A 88 -12.39 -6.43 -5.81
N ALA A 89 -12.69 -7.05 -6.96
CA ALA A 89 -14.00 -6.98 -7.59
C ALA A 89 -15.13 -7.50 -6.69
N SER A 90 -14.85 -8.55 -5.87
CA SER A 90 -15.83 -9.10 -4.93
C SER A 90 -15.96 -8.27 -3.65
N HIS A 91 -15.15 -7.22 -3.49
CA HIS A 91 -15.14 -6.36 -2.32
C HIS A 91 -15.11 -4.88 -2.74
N PRO A 92 -16.07 -4.40 -3.52
CA PRO A 92 -16.04 -3.04 -4.07
C PRO A 92 -16.07 -1.97 -3.00
N ASP A 93 -16.71 -2.26 -1.86
CA ASP A 93 -16.74 -1.39 -0.68
C ASP A 93 -15.66 -1.76 0.32
N GLY A 94 -14.83 -2.71 -0.02
CA GLY A 94 -13.75 -3.24 0.82
C GLY A 94 -12.77 -2.14 1.16
N ALA A 95 -13.10 -1.52 2.22
CA ALA A 95 -12.61 -0.29 2.76
C ALA A 95 -11.11 -0.08 2.54
N TRP A 96 -10.82 0.77 1.64
CA TRP A 96 -9.55 1.45 1.52
C TRP A 96 -9.44 2.40 2.70
N LEU A 97 -9.19 1.85 3.87
CA LEU A 97 -9.04 2.66 5.06
C LEU A 97 -7.57 3.02 5.21
N ARG A 98 -7.25 4.28 4.98
CA ARG A 98 -5.92 4.80 5.24
C ARG A 98 -5.85 5.35 6.65
N LYS A 99 -4.88 4.85 7.42
CA LYS A 99 -4.55 5.40 8.73
C LYS A 99 -3.09 5.79 8.77
N THR A 100 -2.77 6.87 9.44
CA THR A 100 -1.40 7.33 9.63
C THR A 100 -1.04 7.26 11.11
N PHE A 101 0.24 6.93 11.38
CA PHE A 101 0.76 6.81 12.73
C PHE A 101 2.13 7.47 12.78
N GLU A 102 2.38 8.18 13.86
CA GLU A 102 3.72 8.65 14.15
C GLU A 102 4.54 7.49 14.71
N VAL A 103 5.77 7.34 14.23
CA VAL A 103 6.68 6.33 14.76
C VAL A 103 7.36 6.91 16.00
N ILE A 104 7.15 6.26 17.13
CA ILE A 104 7.76 6.65 18.39
C ILE A 104 8.98 5.76 18.62
N GLU A 105 10.16 6.37 18.63
CA GLU A 105 11.39 5.65 18.91
C GLU A 105 11.59 5.61 20.42
N PRO A 106 11.74 4.43 21.03
CA PRO A 106 12.06 4.34 22.46
C PRO A 106 13.50 4.80 22.69
N ASP A 107 13.69 5.53 23.77
CA ASP A 107 15.02 6.00 24.19
C ASP A 107 15.88 4.85 24.75
#